data_acd60080b7b2ebca71365a9b7e019890
#
_entry.id   acd60080b7b2ebca71365a9b7e019890
#
_cell.length_a   1.000
_cell.length_b   1.000
_cell.length_c   1.000
_cell.angle_alpha   90.00
_cell.angle_beta   90.00
_cell.angle_gamma   90.00
#
_symmetry.space_group_name_H-M   'P 1'
#
loop_
_entity.id
_entity.type
_entity.pdbx_description
1 polymer ?
#
loop_
_entity_poly.entity_id
_entity_poly.type
_entity_poly.pdbx_seq_one_letter_code
_entity_poly.pdbx_strand_id
1 'polypeptide(L)'
;MINIVLFGPPGSGKGTQAQNLIQKFNLKQISTGDLFRHNIKNETELGKLAKSYMDKGELVPDQVTIDMLIDELKKPTDAQGFIFDGFPRTAFQTEALEDIVKNVLNDRIDICLSLVVEDEILVKRLLERGKTSGRSDDADENIIRNRIKEYYTKTAEVAELYKKQGKYVEVNGVGEIAEIAEKLYAEVEKIK
;
A
#
# COMPACT_ATOMS: atom_id res chain seq x y z
N MET A 1 -16.53 -4.68 -9.72
CA MET A 1 -16.13 -3.86 -8.53
C MET A 1 -15.03 -2.91 -8.96
N ILE A 2 -14.63 -1.92 -8.14
CA ILE A 2 -13.48 -1.05 -8.42
C ILE A 2 -12.30 -1.54 -7.57
N ASN A 3 -11.23 -2.00 -8.20
CA ASN A 3 -10.06 -2.53 -7.49
C ASN A 3 -8.83 -1.65 -7.77
N ILE A 4 -8.38 -0.97 -6.73
CA ILE A 4 -7.32 0.05 -6.80
C ILE A 4 -6.06 -0.45 -6.09
N VAL A 5 -4.92 -0.38 -6.75
CA VAL A 5 -3.62 -0.45 -6.08
C VAL A 5 -3.19 0.97 -5.72
N LEU A 6 -2.97 1.23 -4.44
CA LEU A 6 -2.43 2.50 -3.98
C LEU A 6 -0.93 2.36 -3.74
N PHE A 7 -0.16 3.00 -4.61
CA PHE A 7 1.27 2.84 -4.76
C PHE A 7 2.03 4.10 -4.32
N GLY A 8 3.30 3.96 -4.03
CA GLY A 8 4.18 5.07 -3.65
C GLY A 8 5.05 4.74 -2.44
N PRO A 9 6.13 5.50 -2.22
CA PRO A 9 7.09 5.25 -1.15
C PRO A 9 6.46 5.39 0.25
N PRO A 10 7.12 4.85 1.29
CA PRO A 10 6.67 5.08 2.65
C PRO A 10 6.66 6.60 2.96
N GLY A 11 5.62 7.07 3.65
CA GLY A 11 5.46 8.50 3.96
C GLY A 11 4.82 9.35 2.86
N SER A 12 4.47 8.78 1.70
CA SER A 12 3.86 9.53 0.59
C SER A 12 2.40 9.97 0.82
N GLY A 13 1.75 9.51 1.89
CA GLY A 13 0.37 9.88 2.21
C GLY A 13 -0.68 8.84 1.80
N LYS A 14 -0.27 7.64 1.37
CA LYS A 14 -1.19 6.56 0.95
C LYS A 14 -2.32 6.30 1.95
N GLY A 15 -1.98 6.12 3.23
CA GLY A 15 -2.98 5.81 4.25
C GLY A 15 -4.05 6.89 4.40
N THR A 16 -3.66 8.16 4.32
CA THR A 16 -4.60 9.29 4.36
C THR A 16 -5.51 9.30 3.13
N GLN A 17 -4.93 9.14 1.95
CA GLN A 17 -5.68 9.15 0.70
C GLN A 17 -6.53 7.87 0.53
N ALA A 18 -6.10 6.74 1.09
CA ALA A 18 -6.92 5.53 1.15
C ALA A 18 -8.25 5.80 1.87
N GLN A 19 -8.23 6.48 3.02
CA GLN A 19 -9.45 6.80 3.76
C GLN A 19 -10.40 7.68 2.95
N ASN A 20 -9.86 8.66 2.21
CA ASN A 20 -10.66 9.50 1.32
C ASN A 20 -11.33 8.67 0.20
N LEU A 21 -10.57 7.80 -0.46
CA LEU A 21 -11.07 6.91 -1.51
C LEU A 21 -12.12 5.92 -0.99
N ILE A 22 -11.90 5.34 0.21
CA ILE A 22 -12.84 4.43 0.86
C ILE A 22 -14.18 5.11 1.08
N GLN A 23 -14.19 6.32 1.64
CA GLN A 23 -15.41 7.07 1.91
C GLN A 23 -16.13 7.48 0.62
N LYS A 24 -15.39 7.89 -0.40
CA LYS A 24 -15.95 8.36 -1.68
C LYS A 24 -16.58 7.23 -2.49
N PHE A 25 -15.94 6.06 -2.53
CA PHE A 25 -16.31 4.98 -3.45
C PHE A 25 -16.82 3.72 -2.74
N ASN A 26 -17.00 3.74 -1.41
CA ASN A 26 -17.39 2.59 -0.60
C ASN A 26 -16.49 1.37 -0.84
N LEU A 27 -15.17 1.54 -0.62
CA LEU A 27 -14.17 0.50 -0.83
C LEU A 27 -13.78 -0.17 0.48
N LYS A 28 -13.33 -1.42 0.42
CA LYS A 28 -12.65 -2.10 1.52
C LYS A 28 -11.13 -1.97 1.37
N GLN A 29 -10.48 -1.41 2.37
CA GLN A 29 -9.01 -1.35 2.39
C GLN A 29 -8.41 -2.67 2.83
N ILE A 30 -7.38 -3.10 2.12
CA ILE A 30 -6.46 -4.14 2.54
C ILE A 30 -5.07 -3.53 2.64
N SER A 31 -4.66 -3.22 3.88
CA SER A 31 -3.34 -2.67 4.19
C SER A 31 -2.48 -3.75 4.81
N THR A 32 -1.52 -4.28 4.05
CA THR A 32 -0.61 -5.32 4.55
C THR A 32 0.21 -4.84 5.73
N GLY A 33 0.62 -3.58 5.73
CA GLY A 33 1.33 -2.97 6.85
C GLY A 33 0.49 -2.93 8.13
N ASP A 34 -0.80 -2.62 8.04
CA ASP A 34 -1.69 -2.58 9.21
C ASP A 34 -2.03 -3.98 9.70
N LEU A 35 -2.23 -4.93 8.79
CA LEU A 35 -2.43 -6.34 9.13
C LEU A 35 -1.22 -6.92 9.89
N PHE A 36 0.01 -6.64 9.43
CA PHE A 36 1.22 -7.04 10.16
C PHE A 36 1.33 -6.35 11.52
N ARG A 37 1.09 -5.05 11.61
CA ARG A 37 1.12 -4.32 12.89
C ARG A 37 0.08 -4.84 13.89
N HIS A 38 -1.12 -5.20 13.41
CA HIS A 38 -2.12 -5.85 14.24
C HIS A 38 -1.61 -7.18 14.81
N ASN A 39 -0.99 -8.02 13.98
CA ASN A 39 -0.39 -9.28 14.41
C ASN A 39 0.77 -9.08 15.38
N ILE A 40 1.62 -8.07 15.16
CA ILE A 40 2.71 -7.70 16.08
C ILE A 40 2.14 -7.30 17.46
N LYS A 41 1.11 -6.46 17.48
CA LYS A 41 0.47 -6.01 18.72
C LYS A 41 -0.17 -7.16 19.51
N ASN A 42 -0.68 -8.17 18.80
CA ASN A 42 -1.29 -9.35 19.41
C ASN A 42 -0.28 -10.51 19.64
N GLU A 43 1.00 -10.26 19.43
CA GLU A 43 2.10 -11.22 19.66
C GLU A 43 1.91 -12.59 18.99
N THR A 44 1.23 -12.61 17.83
CA THR A 44 1.06 -13.85 17.05
C THR A 44 2.39 -14.31 16.45
N GLU A 45 2.51 -15.57 16.07
CA GLU A 45 3.71 -16.07 15.39
C GLU A 45 3.99 -15.31 14.08
N LEU A 46 2.93 -14.98 13.33
CA LEU A 46 3.03 -14.10 12.17
C LEU A 46 3.55 -12.70 12.56
N GLY A 47 3.07 -12.16 13.68
CA GLY A 47 3.53 -10.85 14.19
C GLY A 47 5.00 -10.86 14.56
N LYS A 48 5.49 -11.89 15.24
CA LYS A 48 6.90 -12.04 15.60
C LYS A 48 7.79 -12.14 14.34
N LEU A 49 7.36 -12.92 13.35
CA LEU A 49 8.05 -13.02 12.07
C LEU A 49 8.08 -11.67 11.35
N ALA A 50 6.93 -11.02 11.19
CA ALA A 50 6.84 -9.72 10.53
C ALA A 50 7.71 -8.66 11.21
N LYS A 51 7.74 -8.63 12.54
CA LYS A 51 8.56 -7.70 13.33
C LYS A 51 10.04 -7.85 13.02
N SER A 52 10.55 -9.07 12.85
CA SER A 52 11.97 -9.33 12.56
C SER A 52 12.47 -8.69 11.25
N TYR A 53 11.57 -8.46 10.28
CA TYR A 53 11.84 -7.75 9.02
C TYR A 53 11.54 -6.26 9.13
N MET A 54 10.37 -5.91 9.65
CA MET A 54 9.91 -4.52 9.70
C MET A 54 10.79 -3.62 10.56
N ASP A 55 11.35 -4.13 11.67
CA ASP A 55 12.28 -3.39 12.53
C ASP A 55 13.60 -3.01 11.82
N LYS A 56 13.94 -3.70 10.73
CA LYS A 56 15.09 -3.39 9.86
C LYS A 56 14.71 -2.56 8.63
N GLY A 57 13.41 -2.28 8.44
CA GLY A 57 12.89 -1.63 7.24
C GLY A 57 12.87 -2.53 6.00
N GLU A 58 12.90 -3.85 6.20
CA GLU A 58 12.87 -4.87 5.15
C GLU A 58 11.44 -5.32 4.85
N LEU A 59 11.25 -5.96 3.68
CA LEU A 59 9.96 -6.57 3.32
C LEU A 59 9.80 -7.93 3.98
N VAL A 60 8.60 -8.21 4.48
CA VAL A 60 8.19 -9.58 4.91
C VAL A 60 8.15 -10.50 3.69
N PRO A 61 8.54 -11.79 3.81
CA PRO A 61 8.55 -12.72 2.68
C PRO A 61 7.23 -12.76 1.90
N ASP A 62 7.32 -12.85 0.58
CA ASP A 62 6.19 -12.74 -0.35
C ASP A 62 5.05 -13.72 -0.02
N GLN A 63 5.38 -15.00 0.21
CA GLN A 63 4.36 -16.02 0.47
C GLN A 63 3.55 -15.72 1.72
N VAL A 64 4.20 -15.26 2.79
CA VAL A 64 3.53 -14.87 4.04
C VAL A 64 2.55 -13.72 3.82
N THR A 65 2.97 -12.74 3.02
CA THR A 65 2.14 -11.58 2.68
C THR A 65 0.96 -11.99 1.81
N ILE A 66 1.18 -12.87 0.83
CA ILE A 66 0.15 -13.41 -0.08
C ILE A 66 -0.91 -14.20 0.70
N ASP A 67 -0.50 -15.10 1.57
CA ASP A 67 -1.42 -15.93 2.35
C ASP A 67 -2.32 -15.06 3.24
N MET A 68 -1.74 -14.04 3.89
CA MET A 68 -2.49 -13.08 4.69
C MET A 68 -3.48 -12.26 3.84
N LEU A 69 -3.10 -11.87 2.63
CA LEU A 69 -3.95 -11.15 1.69
C LEU A 69 -5.16 -12.00 1.26
N ILE A 70 -4.93 -13.26 0.90
CA ILE A 70 -5.99 -14.19 0.51
C ILE A 70 -7.01 -14.37 1.62
N ASP A 71 -6.54 -14.56 2.86
CA ASP A 71 -7.43 -14.73 4.02
C ASP A 71 -8.27 -13.47 4.26
N GLU A 72 -7.71 -12.28 4.06
CA GLU A 72 -8.44 -11.02 4.22
C GLU A 72 -9.48 -10.81 3.10
N LEU A 73 -9.17 -11.18 1.86
CA LEU A 73 -10.08 -11.07 0.71
C LEU A 73 -11.29 -12.00 0.80
N LYS A 74 -11.15 -13.14 1.45
CA LYS A 74 -12.26 -14.12 1.65
C LYS A 74 -13.28 -13.66 2.69
N LYS A 75 -12.97 -12.64 3.50
CA LYS A 75 -13.92 -12.13 4.49
C LYS A 75 -15.10 -11.44 3.83
N PRO A 76 -16.33 -11.71 4.27
CA PRO A 76 -17.51 -11.05 3.70
C PRO A 76 -17.43 -9.52 3.75
N THR A 77 -17.93 -8.85 2.72
CA THR A 77 -17.98 -7.40 2.65
C THR A 77 -19.12 -6.94 1.74
N ASP A 78 -19.68 -5.77 2.02
CA ASP A 78 -20.64 -5.04 1.20
C ASP A 78 -20.00 -3.91 0.39
N ALA A 79 -18.66 -3.83 0.41
CA ALA A 79 -17.90 -2.83 -0.33
C ALA A 79 -18.08 -2.97 -1.85
N GLN A 80 -17.98 -1.85 -2.55
CA GLN A 80 -18.09 -1.77 -4.03
C GLN A 80 -16.77 -2.10 -4.73
N GLY A 81 -15.73 -2.46 -3.97
CA GLY A 81 -14.41 -2.84 -4.47
C GLY A 81 -13.35 -2.80 -3.37
N PHE A 82 -12.10 -2.90 -3.78
CA PHE A 82 -10.97 -2.99 -2.88
C PHE A 82 -9.92 -1.93 -3.17
N ILE A 83 -9.24 -1.50 -2.11
CA ILE A 83 -8.03 -0.71 -2.20
C ILE A 83 -6.87 -1.46 -1.55
N PHE A 84 -5.85 -1.79 -2.33
CA PHE A 84 -4.66 -2.50 -1.88
C PHE A 84 -3.59 -1.48 -1.51
N ASP A 85 -3.25 -1.40 -0.23
CA ASP A 85 -2.22 -0.49 0.31
C ASP A 85 -1.06 -1.29 0.90
N GLY A 86 0.14 -1.03 0.40
CA GLY A 86 1.35 -1.73 0.79
C GLY A 86 1.55 -3.10 0.13
N PHE A 87 0.73 -3.45 -0.84
CA PHE A 87 0.83 -4.62 -1.69
C PHE A 87 0.25 -4.29 -3.09
N PRO A 88 0.88 -4.69 -4.22
CA PRO A 88 2.14 -5.43 -4.29
C PRO A 88 3.37 -4.55 -4.03
N ARG A 89 4.50 -5.16 -3.65
CA ARG A 89 5.80 -4.50 -3.47
C ARG A 89 6.93 -5.12 -4.28
N THR A 90 6.67 -6.22 -4.97
CA THR A 90 7.60 -6.91 -5.86
C THR A 90 6.88 -7.32 -7.14
N ALA A 91 7.64 -7.63 -8.21
CA ALA A 91 7.07 -8.16 -9.45
C ALA A 91 6.27 -9.45 -9.20
N PHE A 92 6.82 -10.35 -8.39
CA PHE A 92 6.16 -11.61 -8.02
C PHE A 92 4.82 -11.36 -7.32
N GLN A 93 4.77 -10.41 -6.38
CA GLN A 93 3.52 -10.03 -5.70
C GLN A 93 2.51 -9.40 -6.68
N THR A 94 2.98 -8.69 -7.72
CA THR A 94 2.10 -8.08 -8.72
C THR A 94 1.37 -9.16 -9.54
N GLU A 95 2.10 -10.17 -10.02
CA GLU A 95 1.52 -11.31 -10.72
C GLU A 95 0.55 -12.08 -9.80
N ALA A 96 0.98 -12.36 -8.56
CA ALA A 96 0.14 -13.02 -7.58
C ALA A 96 -1.15 -12.23 -7.28
N LEU A 97 -1.12 -10.90 -7.19
CA LEU A 97 -2.31 -10.09 -6.97
C LEU A 97 -3.32 -10.17 -8.11
N GLU A 98 -2.85 -10.11 -9.36
CA GLU A 98 -3.72 -10.26 -10.54
C GLU A 98 -4.43 -11.63 -10.52
N ASP A 99 -3.69 -12.70 -10.23
CA ASP A 99 -4.25 -14.05 -10.13
C ASP A 99 -5.23 -14.20 -8.95
N ILE A 100 -4.91 -13.62 -7.79
CA ILE A 100 -5.77 -13.65 -6.60
C ILE A 100 -7.07 -12.91 -6.88
N VAL A 101 -7.02 -11.69 -7.40
CA VAL A 101 -8.22 -10.90 -7.72
C VAL A 101 -9.10 -11.62 -8.74
N LYS A 102 -8.48 -12.22 -9.77
CA LYS A 102 -9.20 -13.02 -10.77
C LYS A 102 -9.86 -14.26 -10.16
N ASN A 103 -9.13 -15.01 -9.35
CA ASN A 103 -9.62 -16.32 -8.86
C ASN A 103 -10.52 -16.22 -7.62
N VAL A 104 -10.30 -15.22 -6.75
CA VAL A 104 -11.06 -15.05 -5.49
C VAL A 104 -12.25 -14.13 -5.70
N LEU A 105 -12.07 -13.04 -6.46
CA LEU A 105 -13.10 -12.03 -6.67
C LEU A 105 -13.81 -12.14 -8.03
N ASN A 106 -13.30 -12.98 -8.94
CA ASN A 106 -13.71 -13.05 -10.35
C ASN A 106 -13.71 -11.65 -11.03
N ASP A 107 -12.64 -10.88 -10.77
CA ASP A 107 -12.50 -9.49 -11.18
C ASP A 107 -11.03 -9.19 -11.56
N ARG A 108 -10.66 -7.94 -11.73
CA ARG A 108 -9.31 -7.48 -12.11
C ARG A 108 -8.89 -6.26 -11.30
N ILE A 109 -7.61 -5.93 -11.36
CA ILE A 109 -7.12 -4.60 -10.93
C ILE A 109 -7.46 -3.60 -12.04
N ASP A 110 -8.12 -2.51 -11.69
CA ASP A 110 -8.55 -1.48 -12.64
C ASP A 110 -7.53 -0.37 -12.80
N ILE A 111 -6.91 0.07 -11.70
CA ILE A 111 -5.96 1.19 -11.70
C ILE A 111 -4.92 1.05 -10.60
N CYS A 112 -3.71 1.53 -10.89
CA CYS A 112 -2.63 1.72 -9.93
C CYS A 112 -2.38 3.23 -9.77
N LEU A 113 -2.80 3.79 -8.63
CA LEU A 113 -2.61 5.19 -8.29
C LEU A 113 -1.32 5.36 -7.48
N SER A 114 -0.36 6.09 -8.02
CA SER A 114 0.95 6.31 -7.40
C SER A 114 1.09 7.71 -6.86
N LEU A 115 1.37 7.84 -5.55
CA LEU A 115 1.74 9.13 -4.96
C LEU A 115 3.25 9.34 -5.06
N VAL A 116 3.65 10.43 -5.73
CA VAL A 116 5.06 10.80 -5.91
C VAL A 116 5.42 11.93 -4.94
N VAL A 117 6.49 11.73 -4.17
CA VAL A 117 7.00 12.68 -3.16
C VAL A 117 8.52 12.58 -3.10
N GLU A 118 9.20 13.70 -2.95
CA GLU A 118 10.66 13.75 -2.79
C GLU A 118 11.12 13.11 -1.47
N ASP A 119 12.30 12.46 -1.48
CA ASP A 119 12.81 11.65 -0.37
C ASP A 119 12.95 12.44 0.94
N GLU A 120 13.46 13.66 0.90
CA GLU A 120 13.64 14.47 2.12
C GLU A 120 12.30 14.87 2.76
N ILE A 121 11.27 15.04 1.96
CA ILE A 121 9.89 15.25 2.46
C ILE A 121 9.38 13.96 3.11
N LEU A 122 9.65 12.80 2.51
CA LEU A 122 9.28 11.48 3.05
C LEU A 122 9.92 11.25 4.41
N VAL A 123 11.24 11.47 4.51
CA VAL A 123 12.00 11.31 5.76
C VAL A 123 11.41 12.19 6.86
N LYS A 124 11.18 13.47 6.58
CA LYS A 124 10.58 14.41 7.54
C LYS A 124 9.20 13.95 8.01
N ARG A 125 8.32 13.54 7.08
CA ARG A 125 6.97 13.06 7.41
C ARG A 125 6.99 11.80 8.27
N LEU A 126 7.90 10.87 7.98
CA LEU A 126 8.00 9.61 8.71
C LEU A 126 8.57 9.81 10.12
N LEU A 127 9.60 10.66 10.28
CA LEU A 127 10.12 11.02 11.60
C LEU A 127 9.05 11.73 12.45
N GLU A 128 8.29 12.64 11.86
CA GLU A 128 7.20 13.31 12.58
C GLU A 128 6.09 12.32 12.99
N ARG A 129 5.71 11.41 12.10
CA ARG A 129 4.75 10.34 12.41
C ARG A 129 5.27 9.43 13.52
N GLY A 130 6.56 9.12 13.54
CA GLY A 130 7.20 8.28 14.55
C GLY A 130 7.06 8.81 15.98
N LYS A 131 6.99 10.14 16.15
CA LYS A 131 6.82 10.77 17.47
C LYS A 131 5.49 10.42 18.14
N THR A 132 4.46 10.12 17.37
CA THR A 132 3.08 9.95 17.88
C THR A 132 2.47 8.59 17.59
N SER A 133 2.95 7.88 16.56
CA SER A 133 2.30 6.66 16.08
C SER A 133 2.71 5.38 16.82
N GLY A 134 3.81 5.40 17.58
CA GLY A 134 4.38 4.21 18.20
C GLY A 134 4.94 3.16 17.21
N ARG A 135 5.12 3.52 15.93
CA ARG A 135 5.67 2.64 14.90
C ARG A 135 7.19 2.54 15.05
N SER A 136 7.72 1.36 15.33
CA SER A 136 9.15 1.12 15.45
C SER A 136 9.92 1.43 14.15
N ASP A 137 9.30 1.18 13.00
CA ASP A 137 9.86 1.43 11.68
C ASP A 137 9.89 2.91 11.25
N ASP A 138 9.37 3.82 12.07
CA ASP A 138 9.46 5.27 11.91
C ASP A 138 10.31 5.95 12.99
N ALA A 139 10.86 5.19 13.93
CA ALA A 139 11.57 5.72 15.10
C ALA A 139 13.00 6.17 14.79
N ASP A 140 13.61 5.63 13.75
CA ASP A 140 15.02 5.84 13.39
C ASP A 140 15.17 6.22 11.92
N GLU A 141 15.94 7.28 11.64
CA GLU A 141 16.16 7.78 10.29
C GLU A 141 16.85 6.76 9.37
N ASN A 142 17.75 5.93 9.90
CA ASN A 142 18.42 4.90 9.10
C ASN A 142 17.42 3.83 8.63
N ILE A 143 16.50 3.43 9.51
CA ILE A 143 15.40 2.50 9.15
C ILE A 143 14.51 3.12 8.08
N ILE A 144 14.14 4.39 8.23
CA ILE A 144 13.34 5.14 7.26
C ILE A 144 14.03 5.17 5.90
N ARG A 145 15.31 5.54 5.86
CA ARG A 145 16.09 5.59 4.60
C ARG A 145 16.26 4.21 3.98
N ASN A 146 16.41 3.16 4.80
CA ASN A 146 16.43 1.78 4.29
C ASN A 146 15.08 1.39 3.64
N ARG A 147 13.95 1.76 4.24
CA ARG A 147 12.61 1.53 3.65
C ARG A 147 12.43 2.25 2.31
N ILE A 148 12.92 3.47 2.19
CA ILE A 148 12.90 4.25 0.94
C ILE A 148 13.79 3.55 -0.11
N LYS A 149 14.98 3.08 0.29
CA LYS A 149 15.87 2.31 -0.57
C LYS A 149 15.23 1.00 -1.03
N GLU A 150 14.64 0.23 -0.13
CA GLU A 150 13.90 -1.01 -0.46
C GLU A 150 12.77 -0.74 -1.47
N TYR A 151 12.05 0.37 -1.32
CA TYR A 151 11.05 0.79 -2.28
C TYR A 151 11.64 0.98 -3.69
N TYR A 152 12.74 1.74 -3.83
CA TYR A 152 13.36 1.99 -5.14
C TYR A 152 14.02 0.76 -5.73
N THR A 153 14.57 -0.15 -4.93
CA THR A 153 15.27 -1.33 -5.43
C THR A 153 14.34 -2.50 -5.75
N LYS A 154 13.28 -2.69 -4.98
CA LYS A 154 12.39 -3.86 -5.10
C LYS A 154 10.98 -3.52 -5.58
N THR A 155 10.51 -2.33 -5.30
CA THR A 155 9.10 -1.98 -5.50
C THR A 155 8.88 -1.08 -6.72
N ALA A 156 9.88 -0.32 -7.17
CA ALA A 156 9.72 0.55 -8.34
C ALA A 156 9.38 -0.20 -9.64
N GLU A 157 9.81 -1.47 -9.79
CA GLU A 157 9.47 -2.29 -10.94
C GLU A 157 7.97 -2.60 -11.07
N VAL A 158 7.23 -2.57 -9.95
CA VAL A 158 5.76 -2.71 -9.94
C VAL A 158 5.11 -1.61 -10.78
N ALA A 159 5.62 -0.38 -10.70
CA ALA A 159 5.16 0.73 -11.51
C ALA A 159 5.29 0.42 -13.01
N GLU A 160 6.42 -0.15 -13.42
CA GLU A 160 6.67 -0.49 -14.83
C GLU A 160 5.71 -1.58 -15.33
N LEU A 161 5.35 -2.55 -14.49
CA LEU A 161 4.36 -3.57 -14.84
C LEU A 161 2.98 -2.96 -15.07
N TYR A 162 2.52 -2.07 -14.19
CA TYR A 162 1.23 -1.38 -14.37
C TYR A 162 1.25 -0.35 -15.50
N LYS A 163 2.37 0.31 -15.78
CA LYS A 163 2.54 1.16 -16.97
C LYS A 163 2.35 0.37 -18.25
N LYS A 164 2.97 -0.80 -18.37
CA LYS A 164 2.82 -1.71 -19.53
C LYS A 164 1.36 -2.16 -19.75
N GLN A 165 0.59 -2.26 -18.67
CA GLN A 165 -0.83 -2.59 -18.72
C GLN A 165 -1.75 -1.37 -18.98
N GLY A 166 -1.19 -0.15 -19.03
CA GLY A 166 -1.97 1.08 -19.17
C GLY A 166 -2.81 1.45 -17.95
N LYS A 167 -2.47 0.90 -16.77
CA LYS A 167 -3.23 1.08 -15.52
C LYS A 167 -2.57 2.04 -14.53
N TYR A 168 -1.38 2.55 -14.83
CA TYR A 168 -0.56 3.35 -13.90
C TYR A 168 -0.81 4.84 -14.05
N VAL A 169 -1.11 5.52 -12.96
CA VAL A 169 -1.30 6.98 -12.90
C VAL A 169 -0.51 7.57 -11.75
N GLU A 170 0.30 8.59 -12.03
CA GLU A 170 1.05 9.34 -11.04
C GLU A 170 0.28 10.58 -10.58
N VAL A 171 0.25 10.80 -9.26
CA VAL A 171 -0.30 11.98 -8.64
C VAL A 171 0.73 12.57 -7.68
N ASN A 172 0.98 13.87 -7.76
CA ASN A 172 1.86 14.56 -6.82
C ASN A 172 1.27 14.46 -5.39
N GLY A 173 2.02 13.83 -4.49
CA GLY A 173 1.65 13.65 -3.08
C GLY A 173 2.05 14.81 -2.16
N VAL A 174 2.47 15.96 -2.73
CA VAL A 174 2.80 17.19 -2.00
C VAL A 174 1.70 18.22 -2.22
N GLY A 175 1.22 18.81 -1.14
CA GLY A 175 0.15 19.82 -1.15
C GLY A 175 -0.95 19.50 -0.14
N GLU A 176 -2.08 20.15 -0.28
CA GLU A 176 -3.23 19.96 0.60
C GLU A 176 -3.87 18.58 0.40
N ILE A 177 -4.24 17.94 1.51
CA ILE A 177 -4.84 16.59 1.49
C ILE A 177 -6.07 16.54 0.60
N ALA A 178 -6.94 17.55 0.67
CA ALA A 178 -8.17 17.61 -0.11
C ALA A 178 -7.90 17.75 -1.61
N GLU A 179 -6.91 18.55 -2.01
CA GLU A 179 -6.56 18.73 -3.42
C GLU A 179 -5.99 17.45 -4.04
N ILE A 180 -5.17 16.72 -3.27
CA ILE A 180 -4.64 15.42 -3.69
C ILE A 180 -5.80 14.42 -3.83
N ALA A 181 -6.73 14.41 -2.87
CA ALA A 181 -7.91 13.54 -2.93
C ALA A 181 -8.75 13.78 -4.19
N GLU A 182 -9.04 15.04 -4.54
CA GLU A 182 -9.81 15.37 -5.74
C GLU A 182 -9.12 14.91 -7.03
N LYS A 183 -7.80 15.00 -7.11
CA LYS A 183 -7.04 14.45 -8.26
C LYS A 183 -7.18 12.94 -8.35
N LEU A 184 -7.09 12.23 -7.22
CA LEU A 184 -7.28 10.78 -7.17
C LEU A 184 -8.71 10.37 -7.55
N TYR A 185 -9.72 11.10 -7.05
CA TYR A 185 -11.12 10.86 -7.41
C TYR A 185 -11.35 11.01 -8.91
N ALA A 186 -10.80 12.07 -9.53
CA ALA A 186 -10.91 12.29 -10.95
C ALA A 186 -10.35 11.12 -11.78
N GLU A 187 -9.24 10.50 -11.35
CA GLU A 187 -8.68 9.34 -12.05
C GLU A 187 -9.57 8.08 -11.89
N VAL A 188 -10.13 7.86 -10.71
CA VAL A 188 -11.04 6.73 -10.48
C VAL A 188 -12.36 6.90 -11.25
N GLU A 189 -12.90 8.11 -11.35
CA GLU A 189 -14.13 8.37 -12.11
C GLU A 189 -13.98 8.11 -13.62
N LYS A 190 -12.77 8.22 -14.19
CA LYS A 190 -12.51 7.92 -15.61
C LYS A 190 -12.65 6.43 -15.95
N ILE A 191 -12.51 5.54 -14.97
CA ILE A 191 -12.55 4.08 -15.19
C ILE A 191 -13.87 3.44 -14.74
N LYS A 192 -14.78 4.24 -14.23
CA LYS A 192 -16.10 3.84 -13.76
C LYS A 192 -17.08 3.71 -14.91
#